data_7cbe6a7ebd5b6b0ec9c8a4fa4722d0ec
#
_entry.id   7cbe6a7ebd5b6b0ec9c8a4fa4722d0ec
#
_cell.length_a   1.000
_cell.length_b   1.000
_cell.length_c   1.000
_cell.angle_alpha   90.00
_cell.angle_beta   90.00
_cell.angle_gamma   90.00
#
_symmetry.space_group_name_H-M   'P 1'
#
loop_
_entity.id
_entity.type
_entity.pdbx_description
1 polymer ?
#
loop_
_entity_poly.entity_id
_entity_poly.type
_entity_poly.pdbx_seq_one_letter_code
_entity_poly.pdbx_strand_id
1 'polypeptide(L)'
;MVKAESMFGTQMPLIRPTRADDEEGIRRFLSGLSVHTQTLRFFAGVSRPATAIVRALIEVSERRDALVAVREGEIIGHAMSYRGGVADVEIAVVVTDRWQGFGLGPELVSRLLLRATVRGATTVGMDVLGENRRALRMIRKIWPEAEMKVASGCVEVTAMIHQGEVFAEQGSGAAP
;
A
#
# COMPACT_ATOMS: atom_id res chain seq x y z
N MET A 1 -1.95 -8.38 -18.53
CA MET A 1 -3.31 -8.65 -18.05
C MET A 1 -3.71 -10.11 -18.17
N VAL A 2 -3.47 -10.79 -19.28
CA VAL A 2 -3.84 -12.22 -19.51
C VAL A 2 -3.23 -13.24 -18.52
N LYS A 3 -2.09 -12.93 -17.88
CA LYS A 3 -1.41 -13.82 -16.94
C LYS A 3 -2.03 -13.86 -15.52
N ALA A 4 -2.74 -12.80 -15.10
CA ALA A 4 -3.38 -12.74 -13.78
C ALA A 4 -4.74 -13.44 -13.77
N GLU A 5 -5.52 -13.30 -14.84
CA GLU A 5 -6.84 -13.92 -14.96
C GLU A 5 -6.79 -15.45 -15.01
N SER A 6 -5.72 -16.03 -15.58
CA SER A 6 -5.55 -17.48 -15.72
C SER A 6 -5.15 -18.20 -14.43
N MET A 7 -4.56 -17.50 -13.45
CA MET A 7 -4.05 -18.13 -12.23
C MET A 7 -4.99 -18.03 -11.01
N PHE A 8 -5.93 -17.07 -11.00
CA PHE A 8 -6.67 -16.75 -9.77
C PHE A 8 -8.20 -16.67 -9.94
N GLY A 9 -8.76 -17.11 -11.06
CA GLY A 9 -10.21 -17.00 -11.34
C GLY A 9 -10.65 -15.54 -11.57
N THR A 10 -11.89 -15.35 -12.01
CA THR A 10 -12.42 -14.11 -12.59
C THR A 10 -12.70 -12.97 -11.57
N GLN A 11 -12.48 -13.16 -10.27
CA GLN A 11 -12.90 -12.20 -9.27
C GLN A 11 -11.73 -11.36 -8.74
N MET A 12 -11.74 -10.06 -9.09
CA MET A 12 -10.79 -9.08 -8.56
C MET A 12 -10.98 -8.89 -7.06
N PRO A 13 -9.88 -8.65 -6.28
CA PRO A 13 -9.99 -8.35 -4.86
C PRO A 13 -10.85 -7.11 -4.61
N LEU A 14 -11.73 -7.17 -3.59
CA LEU A 14 -12.47 -6.01 -3.11
C LEU A 14 -11.56 -5.12 -2.28
N ILE A 15 -11.31 -3.89 -2.71
CA ILE A 15 -10.61 -2.89 -1.91
C ILE A 15 -11.64 -1.99 -1.22
N ARG A 16 -11.57 -1.91 0.11
CA ARG A 16 -12.47 -1.11 0.94
C ARG A 16 -11.75 -0.51 2.15
N PRO A 17 -12.32 0.53 2.79
CA PRO A 17 -11.84 0.99 4.10
C PRO A 17 -11.85 -0.14 5.13
N THR A 18 -10.91 -0.06 6.07
CA THR A 18 -10.87 -0.94 7.24
C THR A 18 -12.10 -0.74 8.12
N ARG A 19 -12.44 -1.76 8.88
CA ARG A 19 -13.56 -1.78 9.83
C ARG A 19 -13.09 -2.29 11.17
N ALA A 20 -13.84 -2.03 12.23
CA ALA A 20 -13.50 -2.50 13.57
C ALA A 20 -13.47 -4.04 13.65
N ASP A 21 -14.29 -4.73 12.87
CA ASP A 21 -14.36 -6.20 12.78
C ASP A 21 -13.25 -6.84 11.95
N ASP A 22 -12.36 -6.03 11.33
CA ASP A 22 -11.19 -6.55 10.61
C ASP A 22 -10.03 -6.96 11.55
N GLU A 23 -10.12 -6.74 12.86
CA GLU A 23 -9.00 -6.97 13.80
C GLU A 23 -8.41 -8.38 13.66
N GLU A 24 -9.26 -9.40 13.67
CA GLU A 24 -8.80 -10.79 13.54
C GLU A 24 -8.29 -11.11 12.13
N GLY A 25 -8.91 -10.53 11.10
CA GLY A 25 -8.44 -10.64 9.71
C GLY A 25 -7.06 -10.03 9.53
N ILE A 26 -6.81 -8.85 10.08
CA ILE A 26 -5.48 -8.19 10.07
C ILE A 26 -4.46 -9.02 10.85
N ARG A 27 -4.83 -9.61 11.98
CA ARG A 27 -3.94 -10.46 12.77
C ARG A 27 -3.48 -11.69 11.96
N ARG A 28 -4.41 -12.38 11.30
CA ARG A 28 -4.10 -13.51 10.41
C ARG A 28 -3.26 -13.07 9.21
N PHE A 29 -3.62 -11.94 8.58
CA PHE A 29 -2.88 -11.36 7.48
C PHE A 29 -1.41 -11.11 7.84
N LEU A 30 -1.14 -10.42 8.95
CA LEU A 30 0.21 -10.13 9.41
C LEU A 30 1.02 -11.40 9.72
N SER A 31 0.40 -12.37 10.39
CA SER A 31 1.03 -13.64 10.73
C SER A 31 1.31 -14.52 9.50
N GLY A 32 0.58 -14.33 8.41
CA GLY A 32 0.76 -15.04 7.14
C GLY A 32 1.81 -14.44 6.21
N LEU A 33 2.34 -13.25 6.50
CA LEU A 33 3.42 -12.63 5.73
C LEU A 33 4.75 -13.35 5.99
N SER A 34 5.59 -13.50 4.97
CA SER A 34 6.96 -13.94 5.18
C SER A 34 7.73 -12.95 6.06
N VAL A 35 8.74 -13.43 6.78
CA VAL A 35 9.62 -12.57 7.60
C VAL A 35 10.23 -11.46 6.76
N HIS A 36 10.61 -11.77 5.53
CA HIS A 36 11.13 -10.78 4.58
C HIS A 36 10.10 -9.66 4.31
N THR A 37 8.86 -10.01 3.96
CA THR A 37 7.80 -9.02 3.71
C THR A 37 7.45 -8.22 4.96
N GLN A 38 7.43 -8.85 6.14
CA GLN A 38 7.27 -8.15 7.42
C GLN A 38 8.39 -7.13 7.63
N THR A 39 9.66 -7.53 7.42
CA THR A 39 10.82 -6.64 7.57
C THR A 39 10.75 -5.46 6.62
N LEU A 40 10.42 -5.68 5.35
CA LEU A 40 10.28 -4.61 4.38
C LEU A 40 9.18 -3.60 4.73
N ARG A 41 8.13 -4.02 5.45
CA ARG A 41 7.00 -3.15 5.81
C ARG A 41 7.15 -2.50 7.19
N PHE A 42 7.65 -3.24 8.18
CA PHE A 42 7.68 -2.81 9.57
C PHE A 42 9.09 -2.52 10.09
N PHE A 43 10.10 -2.66 9.24
CA PHE A 43 11.52 -2.56 9.58
C PHE A 43 11.98 -3.59 10.65
N ALA A 44 11.11 -4.55 10.94
CA ALA A 44 11.36 -5.66 11.86
C ALA A 44 10.40 -6.81 11.57
N GLY A 45 10.74 -8.02 12.04
CA GLY A 45 9.82 -9.15 12.01
C GLY A 45 8.67 -8.96 13.02
N VAL A 46 7.43 -9.21 12.60
CA VAL A 46 6.21 -9.07 13.41
C VAL A 46 5.48 -10.42 13.45
N SER A 47 6.15 -11.45 13.94
CA SER A 47 5.60 -12.82 13.96
C SER A 47 4.41 -12.98 14.93
N ARG A 48 4.31 -12.12 15.94
CA ARG A 48 3.17 -12.03 16.86
C ARG A 48 2.76 -10.57 17.00
N PRO A 49 1.88 -10.06 16.12
CA PRO A 49 1.51 -8.66 16.15
C PRO A 49 0.77 -8.33 17.47
N ALA A 50 1.33 -7.35 18.20
CA ALA A 50 0.69 -6.83 19.40
C ALA A 50 -0.66 -6.20 19.04
N THR A 51 -1.64 -6.30 19.94
CA THR A 51 -2.98 -5.72 19.74
C THR A 51 -2.94 -4.23 19.38
N ALA A 52 -1.99 -3.49 19.95
CA ALA A 52 -1.79 -2.08 19.63
C ALA A 52 -1.41 -1.85 18.15
N ILE A 53 -0.56 -2.71 17.57
CA ILE A 53 -0.19 -2.65 16.14
C ILE A 53 -1.43 -2.93 15.28
N VAL A 54 -2.16 -3.99 15.59
CA VAL A 54 -3.38 -4.38 14.84
C VAL A 54 -4.40 -3.25 14.85
N ARG A 55 -4.67 -2.67 16.03
CA ARG A 55 -5.59 -1.54 16.17
C ARG A 55 -5.14 -0.31 15.38
N ALA A 56 -3.85 0.01 15.41
CA ALA A 56 -3.29 1.13 14.64
C ALA A 56 -3.45 0.93 13.12
N LEU A 57 -3.47 -0.30 12.63
CA LEU A 57 -3.65 -0.63 11.22
C LEU A 57 -5.10 -0.53 10.74
N ILE A 58 -6.08 -0.66 11.64
CA ILE A 58 -7.51 -0.54 11.30
C ILE A 58 -8.11 0.82 11.63
N GLU A 59 -7.38 1.66 12.36
CA GLU A 59 -7.85 2.98 12.77
C GLU A 59 -8.08 3.90 11.57
N VAL A 60 -9.30 4.45 11.50
CA VAL A 60 -9.67 5.52 10.56
C VAL A 60 -10.11 6.74 11.38
N SER A 61 -9.47 7.89 11.14
CA SER A 61 -9.70 9.16 11.83
C SER A 61 -9.41 10.34 10.91
N GLU A 62 -9.48 11.57 11.41
CA GLU A 62 -9.05 12.74 10.63
C GLU A 62 -7.57 12.70 10.23
N ARG A 63 -6.73 12.03 11.02
CA ARG A 63 -5.29 11.90 10.78
C ARG A 63 -4.88 10.58 10.16
N ARG A 64 -5.74 9.58 10.12
CA ARG A 64 -5.44 8.24 9.63
C ARG A 64 -6.51 7.75 8.67
N ASP A 65 -6.07 7.08 7.62
CA ASP A 65 -6.94 6.35 6.72
C ASP A 65 -6.31 4.98 6.42
N ALA A 66 -7.13 3.97 6.27
CA ALA A 66 -6.64 2.62 6.01
C ALA A 66 -7.59 1.86 5.09
N LEU A 67 -7.01 1.08 4.18
CA LEU A 67 -7.69 0.23 3.22
C LEU A 67 -7.22 -1.21 3.36
N VAL A 68 -8.12 -2.14 3.12
CA VAL A 68 -7.81 -3.57 2.94
C VAL A 68 -8.24 -4.03 1.56
N ALA A 69 -7.46 -4.93 0.98
CA ALA A 69 -7.86 -5.74 -0.17
C ALA A 69 -8.32 -7.10 0.34
N VAL A 70 -9.55 -7.47 0.03
CA VAL A 70 -10.19 -8.70 0.50
C VAL A 70 -10.51 -9.60 -0.69
N ARG A 71 -10.18 -10.88 -0.59
CA ARG A 71 -10.59 -11.91 -1.53
C ARG A 71 -11.01 -13.17 -0.78
N GLU A 72 -12.17 -13.72 -1.14
CA GLU A 72 -12.71 -14.94 -0.52
C GLU A 72 -12.79 -14.86 1.02
N GLY A 73 -13.08 -13.64 1.54
CA GLY A 73 -13.13 -13.37 2.99
C GLY A 73 -11.79 -13.19 3.68
N GLU A 74 -10.66 -13.32 2.96
CA GLU A 74 -9.33 -13.13 3.50
C GLU A 74 -8.74 -11.75 3.11
N ILE A 75 -8.06 -11.10 4.05
CA ILE A 75 -7.29 -9.90 3.76
C ILE A 75 -5.98 -10.32 3.10
N ILE A 76 -5.72 -9.80 1.90
CA ILE A 76 -4.54 -10.10 1.09
C ILE A 76 -3.65 -8.89 0.84
N GLY A 77 -4.09 -7.71 1.25
CA GLY A 77 -3.33 -6.46 1.16
C GLY A 77 -3.86 -5.42 2.12
N HIS A 78 -2.98 -4.53 2.53
CA HIS A 78 -3.28 -3.42 3.43
C HIS A 78 -2.50 -2.17 3.01
N ALA A 79 -3.15 -1.02 3.04
CA ALA A 79 -2.53 0.27 2.85
C ALA A 79 -3.06 1.24 3.90
N MET A 80 -2.20 2.15 4.37
CA MET A 80 -2.58 3.19 5.31
C MET A 80 -1.89 4.50 5.01
N SER A 81 -2.52 5.60 5.41
CA SER A 81 -1.91 6.93 5.43
C SER A 81 -2.03 7.56 6.81
N TYR A 82 -1.07 8.42 7.11
CA TYR A 82 -1.00 9.18 8.35
C TYR A 82 -0.64 10.63 8.04
N ARG A 83 -1.31 11.59 8.72
CA ARG A 83 -1.01 13.02 8.67
C ARG A 83 -0.17 13.43 9.87
N GLY A 84 0.93 14.10 9.65
CA GLY A 84 1.81 14.61 10.72
C GLY A 84 3.29 14.35 10.50
N GLY A 85 3.68 13.90 9.30
CA GLY A 85 5.05 13.78 8.84
C GLY A 85 5.55 15.05 8.13
N VAL A 86 6.57 14.88 7.30
CA VAL A 86 7.16 15.94 6.47
C VAL A 86 6.23 16.29 5.29
N ALA A 87 5.61 15.29 4.70
CA ALA A 87 4.59 15.44 3.67
C ALA A 87 3.19 15.60 4.29
N ASP A 88 2.20 16.01 3.49
CA ASP A 88 0.81 16.11 3.94
C ASP A 88 0.27 14.75 4.44
N VAL A 89 0.69 13.68 3.78
CA VAL A 89 0.41 12.30 4.22
C VAL A 89 1.63 11.41 4.04
N GLU A 90 1.91 10.59 5.04
CA GLU A 90 2.84 9.46 4.95
C GLU A 90 2.05 8.20 4.65
N ILE A 91 2.52 7.38 3.71
CA ILE A 91 1.84 6.14 3.32
C ILE A 91 2.69 4.89 3.56
N ALA A 92 2.00 3.79 3.79
CA ALA A 92 2.63 2.48 3.83
C ALA A 92 1.69 1.43 3.23
N VAL A 93 2.23 0.49 2.47
CA VAL A 93 1.48 -0.57 1.79
C VAL A 93 2.18 -1.91 1.97
N VAL A 94 1.39 -2.96 2.08
CA VAL A 94 1.88 -4.35 2.09
C VAL A 94 0.86 -5.27 1.44
N VAL A 95 1.35 -6.25 0.69
CA VAL A 95 0.56 -7.28 0.00
C VAL A 95 1.14 -8.64 0.35
N THR A 96 0.29 -9.64 0.61
CA THR A 96 0.76 -11.01 0.86
C THR A 96 1.66 -11.51 -0.27
N ASP A 97 2.66 -12.30 0.06
CA ASP A 97 3.73 -12.72 -0.86
C ASP A 97 3.19 -13.30 -2.16
N ARG A 98 2.18 -14.16 -2.09
CA ARG A 98 1.54 -14.79 -3.27
C ARG A 98 0.79 -13.82 -4.19
N TRP A 99 0.41 -12.65 -3.68
CA TRP A 99 -0.32 -11.61 -4.43
C TRP A 99 0.56 -10.47 -4.90
N GLN A 100 1.84 -10.50 -4.59
CA GLN A 100 2.79 -9.50 -5.07
C GLN A 100 3.06 -9.69 -6.57
N GLY A 101 3.20 -8.57 -7.30
CA GLY A 101 3.50 -8.58 -8.73
C GLY A 101 2.29 -8.56 -9.65
N PHE A 102 1.09 -8.58 -9.10
CA PHE A 102 -0.16 -8.57 -9.87
C PHE A 102 -0.85 -7.19 -9.87
N GLY A 103 -0.14 -6.13 -9.50
CA GLY A 103 -0.69 -4.75 -9.54
C GLY A 103 -1.47 -4.32 -8.31
N LEU A 104 -1.68 -5.22 -7.32
CA LEU A 104 -2.50 -4.91 -6.14
C LEU A 104 -1.90 -3.79 -5.26
N GLY A 105 -0.58 -3.74 -5.12
CA GLY A 105 0.09 -2.67 -4.35
C GLY A 105 -0.14 -1.28 -4.95
N PRO A 106 0.17 -1.04 -6.24
CA PRO A 106 -0.16 0.20 -6.94
C PRO A 106 -1.64 0.58 -6.84
N GLU A 107 -2.56 -0.37 -6.98
CA GLU A 107 -4.01 -0.11 -6.87
C GLU A 107 -4.41 0.35 -5.46
N LEU A 108 -3.88 -0.27 -4.41
CA LEU A 108 -4.08 0.16 -3.04
C LEU A 108 -3.55 1.58 -2.81
N VAL A 109 -2.35 1.89 -3.28
CA VAL A 109 -1.75 3.22 -3.20
C VAL A 109 -2.60 4.24 -3.92
N SER A 110 -3.03 3.95 -5.15
CA SER A 110 -3.88 4.82 -5.95
C SER A 110 -5.17 5.21 -5.22
N ARG A 111 -5.91 4.22 -4.70
CA ARG A 111 -7.16 4.47 -3.97
C ARG A 111 -6.93 5.23 -2.66
N LEU A 112 -5.85 4.94 -1.96
CA LEU A 112 -5.50 5.64 -0.74
C LEU A 112 -5.17 7.11 -1.01
N LEU A 113 -4.40 7.40 -2.06
CA LEU A 113 -4.04 8.76 -2.46
C LEU A 113 -5.25 9.56 -2.96
N LEU A 114 -6.17 8.94 -3.70
CA LEU A 114 -7.42 9.58 -4.08
C LEU A 114 -8.20 10.06 -2.84
N ARG A 115 -8.27 9.23 -1.80
CA ARG A 115 -8.92 9.60 -0.54
C ARG A 115 -8.16 10.71 0.20
N ALA A 116 -6.83 10.69 0.14
CA ALA A 116 -5.99 11.73 0.73
C ALA A 116 -6.17 13.09 0.01
N THR A 117 -6.24 13.10 -1.33
CA THR A 117 -6.46 14.33 -2.11
C THR A 117 -7.83 14.95 -1.88
N VAL A 118 -8.88 14.13 -1.76
CA VAL A 118 -10.23 14.60 -1.36
C VAL A 118 -10.21 15.31 -0.01
N ARG A 119 -9.26 14.93 0.86
CA ARG A 119 -9.03 15.57 2.18
C ARG A 119 -7.97 16.67 2.12
N GLY A 120 -7.58 17.14 0.92
CA GLY A 120 -6.68 18.28 0.70
C GLY A 120 -5.18 17.96 0.73
N ALA A 121 -4.76 16.70 0.69
CA ALA A 121 -3.34 16.35 0.58
C ALA A 121 -2.83 16.63 -0.85
N THR A 122 -1.65 17.24 -0.95
CA THR A 122 -0.95 17.53 -2.20
C THR A 122 0.41 16.84 -2.28
N THR A 123 0.96 16.43 -1.15
CA THR A 123 2.25 15.74 -1.06
C THR A 123 2.11 14.41 -0.33
N VAL A 124 2.91 13.43 -0.76
CA VAL A 124 3.00 12.11 -0.16
C VAL A 124 4.44 11.79 0.22
N GLY A 125 4.61 11.25 1.43
CA GLY A 125 5.87 10.73 1.94
C GLY A 125 5.82 9.21 2.13
N MET A 126 6.97 8.57 2.08
CA MET A 126 7.15 7.17 2.41
C MET A 126 8.60 6.84 2.75
N ASP A 127 8.78 5.98 3.76
CA ASP A 127 10.07 5.41 4.10
C ASP A 127 10.18 3.99 3.54
N VAL A 128 11.25 3.73 2.81
CA VAL A 128 11.47 2.46 2.12
C VAL A 128 12.86 1.93 2.43
N LEU A 129 12.96 0.68 2.89
CA LEU A 129 14.28 0.04 3.02
C LEU A 129 15.00 0.01 1.67
N GLY A 130 16.29 0.36 1.65
CA GLY A 130 17.10 0.41 0.43
C GLY A 130 17.18 -0.93 -0.32
N GLU A 131 17.01 -2.05 0.40
CA GLU A 131 16.92 -3.40 -0.19
C GLU A 131 15.56 -3.68 -0.87
N ASN A 132 14.51 -2.89 -0.58
CA ASN A 132 13.20 -3.04 -1.22
C ASN A 132 13.19 -2.46 -2.65
N ARG A 133 14.03 -3.07 -3.50
CA ARG A 133 14.21 -2.64 -4.90
C ARG A 133 12.90 -2.64 -5.69
N ARG A 134 11.94 -3.48 -5.29
CA ARG A 134 10.63 -3.55 -5.96
C ARG A 134 9.81 -2.30 -5.69
N ALA A 135 9.67 -1.90 -4.41
CA ALA A 135 8.98 -0.67 -4.04
C ALA A 135 9.67 0.55 -4.67
N LEU A 136 11.00 0.64 -4.59
CA LEU A 136 11.77 1.75 -5.17
C LEU A 136 11.60 1.85 -6.70
N ARG A 137 11.52 0.73 -7.43
CA ARG A 137 11.21 0.76 -8.88
C ARG A 137 9.78 1.23 -9.15
N MET A 138 8.81 0.78 -8.35
CA MET A 138 7.41 1.22 -8.45
C MET A 138 7.30 2.73 -8.21
N ILE A 139 7.95 3.23 -7.16
CA ILE A 139 7.95 4.65 -6.81
C ILE A 139 8.53 5.49 -7.93
N ARG A 140 9.69 5.13 -8.48
CA ARG A 140 10.31 5.86 -9.61
C ARG A 140 9.45 5.85 -10.87
N LYS A 141 8.67 4.78 -11.07
CA LYS A 141 7.72 4.70 -12.20
C LYS A 141 6.53 5.62 -12.00
N ILE A 142 5.96 5.65 -10.79
CA ILE A 142 4.77 6.46 -10.47
C ILE A 142 5.14 7.94 -10.31
N TRP A 143 6.27 8.22 -9.66
CA TRP A 143 6.75 9.58 -9.37
C TRP A 143 8.20 9.78 -9.84
N PRO A 144 8.42 10.00 -11.16
CA PRO A 144 9.76 10.22 -11.70
C PRO A 144 10.50 11.40 -11.06
N GLU A 145 9.75 12.42 -10.61
CA GLU A 145 10.26 13.65 -9.99
C GLU A 145 10.32 13.58 -8.46
N ALA A 146 10.12 12.40 -7.86
CA ALA A 146 10.15 12.26 -6.40
C ALA A 146 11.53 12.60 -5.84
N GLU A 147 11.55 13.39 -4.77
CA GLU A 147 12.77 13.60 -3.99
C GLU A 147 13.06 12.35 -3.16
N MET A 148 14.29 11.84 -3.26
CA MET A 148 14.75 10.65 -2.56
C MET A 148 16.02 10.94 -1.78
N LYS A 149 15.98 10.75 -0.45
CA LYS A 149 17.14 10.92 0.45
C LYS A 149 17.48 9.58 1.09
N VAL A 150 18.74 9.20 1.05
CA VAL A 150 19.22 7.97 1.69
C VAL A 150 19.71 8.30 3.10
N ALA A 151 19.13 7.68 4.11
CA ALA A 151 19.53 7.81 5.51
C ALA A 151 19.48 6.46 6.22
N SER A 152 20.58 6.05 6.80
CA SER A 152 20.65 4.84 7.67
C SER A 152 20.06 3.56 7.07
N GLY A 153 20.26 3.35 5.75
CA GLY A 153 19.75 2.17 5.04
C GLY A 153 18.29 2.28 4.58
N CYS A 154 17.61 3.38 4.90
CA CYS A 154 16.29 3.74 4.38
C CYS A 154 16.41 4.78 3.28
N VAL A 155 15.41 4.82 2.42
CA VAL A 155 15.18 5.87 1.42
C VAL A 155 13.92 6.61 1.83
N GLU A 156 14.09 7.85 2.27
CA GLU A 156 13.00 8.78 2.50
C GLU A 156 12.55 9.35 1.17
N VAL A 157 11.29 9.20 0.83
CA VAL A 157 10.72 9.65 -0.44
C VAL A 157 9.66 10.69 -0.18
N THR A 158 9.72 11.81 -0.91
CA THR A 158 8.66 12.82 -0.94
C THR A 158 8.29 13.10 -2.39
N ALA A 159 6.99 13.10 -2.68
CA ALA A 159 6.48 13.32 -4.02
C ALA A 159 5.21 14.20 -4.01
N MET A 160 4.92 14.84 -5.14
CA MET A 160 3.64 15.50 -5.38
C MET A 160 2.59 14.47 -5.77
N ILE A 161 1.36 14.62 -5.27
CA ILE A 161 0.23 13.78 -5.69
C ILE A 161 -0.41 14.43 -6.92
N HIS A 162 -0.19 13.85 -8.10
CA HIS A 162 -0.81 14.31 -9.34
C HIS A 162 -2.14 13.61 -9.57
N GLN A 163 -3.23 14.38 -9.74
CA GLN A 163 -4.59 13.83 -9.89
C GLN A 163 -4.80 13.02 -11.20
N GLY A 164 -3.91 13.12 -12.18
CA GLY A 164 -4.03 12.48 -13.50
C GLY A 164 -3.23 11.19 -13.69
N GLU A 165 -2.16 10.98 -12.95
CA GLU A 165 -1.19 9.92 -13.25
C GLU A 165 -1.44 8.60 -12.50
N VAL A 166 -2.19 8.64 -11.42
CA VAL A 166 -2.48 7.46 -10.61
C VAL A 166 -3.46 6.50 -11.32
N PHE A 167 -4.14 6.95 -12.39
CA PHE A 167 -5.19 6.22 -13.10
C PHE A 167 -4.89 5.91 -14.59
N ALA A 168 -3.72 6.28 -15.13
CA ALA A 168 -3.50 6.35 -16.58
C ALA A 168 -3.12 5.03 -17.28
N GLU A 169 -3.02 3.89 -16.64
CA GLU A 169 -2.60 2.64 -17.31
C GLU A 169 -3.65 1.50 -17.36
N GLN A 170 -4.96 1.80 -17.31
CA GLN A 170 -5.97 0.76 -17.58
C GLN A 170 -6.86 1.02 -18.78
N GLY A 171 -6.52 2.00 -19.65
CA GLY A 171 -7.44 2.44 -20.71
C GLY A 171 -6.87 2.58 -22.12
N SER A 172 -5.70 2.06 -22.46
CA SER A 172 -5.20 2.14 -23.85
C SER A 172 -4.87 0.77 -24.43
N GLY A 173 -5.89 0.10 -24.90
CA GLY A 173 -5.78 -1.16 -25.62
C GLY A 173 -7.07 -1.47 -26.38
N ALA A 174 -7.57 -0.53 -27.19
CA ALA A 174 -8.54 -0.87 -28.22
C ALA A 174 -8.46 0.11 -29.38
N ALA A 175 -8.12 -0.43 -30.48
CA ALA A 175 -8.61 -0.27 -31.83
C ALA A 175 -7.74 0.56 -32.78
N PRO A 176 -7.87 0.37 -34.09
CA PRO A 176 -8.69 -0.65 -34.78
C PRO A 176 -7.87 -1.75 -35.45
#